data_19a615f92366c1639c75774dfeecf318
#
_entry.id   19a615f92366c1639c75774dfeecf318
#
_cell.length_a   1.000
_cell.length_b   1.000
_cell.length_c   1.000
_cell.angle_alpha   90.00
_cell.angle_beta   90.00
_cell.angle_gamma   90.00
#
_symmetry.space_group_name_H-M   'P 1'
#
loop_
_entity.id
_entity.type
_entity.pdbx_description
1 polymer ?
#
loop_
_entity_poly.entity_id
_entity_poly.type
_entity_poly.pdbx_seq_one_letter_code
_entity_poly.pdbx_strand_id
1 'polypeptide(L)'
;METLNYKVLEGTGYNGYILKDAPVKVMQFGEGNFLRAFVDYFYDIANEKAGYNGKVKLVQPIGNFPQMADWINEQEGLYTLYLRGSEKGQKVDAKRVISCVSDCVCPYIDGKWDEVLALARSADLETIVSNTTEAGIAYTQGDSQFDQVPPNSFPAKLTRVLFERYKAFNGAADKGLAILSCERIDNNGKELQKCCNNYAKDWNLEPAFIDWMNNANTFCSTLVDRIVPGRIRDPKELAAMEEVNGYHDTVLDVGEVFGVWVIEGPAELEDKLPFKKAGVNVMVVPDVTPYKKRKVRILNGAHTGFVLGAYLAGFDIVRDCMHNDTIRGFMNKMLHEEIIPTLPLDKKDLEDFASAVEDRFNNPFVNHELMSISLNSTSKWKARNMPSFLAYIEEQKQLPKCLTMSLAAYIAFYSNDIQERTADGLICKRPAGNTYKIQDDAWALDFYYAHKDDTAAQLVHAVLTNTQMWDQDLTQISGLEAAVLADLEKIRTEGAEAAYKSCL
;
A
#
# COMPACT_ATOMS: atom_id res chain seq x y z
N MET A 1 8.43 14.87 31.39
CA MET A 1 9.21 13.82 30.71
C MET A 1 10.08 14.53 29.67
N GLU A 2 11.35 14.13 29.52
CA GLU A 2 12.26 14.75 28.54
C GLU A 2 11.97 14.22 27.15
N THR A 3 12.25 15.04 26.12
CA THR A 3 12.10 14.66 24.71
C THR A 3 13.20 13.67 24.32
N LEU A 4 12.85 12.65 23.55
CA LEU A 4 13.76 11.64 23.02
C LEU A 4 14.96 12.28 22.31
N ASN A 5 16.15 11.88 22.69
CA ASN A 5 17.41 12.12 22.03
C ASN A 5 18.42 11.05 22.47
N TYR A 6 19.62 11.02 21.94
CA TYR A 6 20.60 9.97 22.29
C TYR A 6 20.90 9.91 23.78
N LYS A 7 21.06 11.06 24.44
CA LYS A 7 21.35 11.14 25.87
C LYS A 7 20.22 10.63 26.75
N VAL A 8 18.99 11.02 26.43
CA VAL A 8 17.76 10.57 27.12
C VAL A 8 17.58 9.07 26.92
N LEU A 9 17.76 8.58 25.71
CA LEU A 9 17.64 7.15 25.40
C LEU A 9 18.64 6.28 26.19
N GLU A 10 19.89 6.70 26.27
CA GLU A 10 20.92 6.02 27.09
C GLU A 10 20.48 5.88 28.55
N GLY A 11 19.80 6.89 29.09
CA GLY A 11 19.28 6.89 30.46
C GLY A 11 18.13 5.92 30.73
N THR A 12 17.42 5.44 29.67
CA THR A 12 16.27 4.52 29.81
C THR A 12 16.69 3.05 29.93
N GLY A 13 17.95 2.73 29.69
CA GLY A 13 18.37 1.33 29.57
C GLY A 13 17.93 0.61 28.31
N TYR A 14 17.54 1.35 27.25
CA TYR A 14 17.25 0.76 25.95
C TYR A 14 18.46 -0.02 25.43
N ASN A 15 18.25 -1.29 25.11
CA ASN A 15 19.31 -2.22 24.69
C ASN A 15 19.21 -2.66 23.22
N GLY A 16 18.31 -2.03 22.44
CA GLY A 16 18.19 -2.26 21.01
C GLY A 16 19.32 -1.63 20.21
N TYR A 17 19.36 -1.92 18.91
CA TYR A 17 20.36 -1.36 18.00
C TYR A 17 20.22 0.17 17.88
N ILE A 18 21.35 0.87 17.90
CA ILE A 18 21.45 2.32 17.68
C ILE A 18 22.64 2.62 16.78
N LEU A 19 22.40 3.37 15.71
CA LEU A 19 23.42 3.93 14.83
C LEU A 19 23.61 5.41 15.17
N LYS A 20 24.71 5.76 15.86
CA LYS A 20 24.94 7.13 16.31
C LYS A 20 25.54 8.00 15.21
N ASP A 21 26.50 7.47 14.48
CA ASP A 21 27.22 8.19 13.44
C ASP A 21 27.47 7.31 12.21
N ALA A 22 27.20 7.85 11.02
CA ALA A 22 27.50 7.24 9.74
C ALA A 22 27.34 8.30 8.63
N PRO A 23 27.96 8.11 7.45
CA PRO A 23 27.73 8.99 6.31
C PRO A 23 26.28 8.93 5.83
N VAL A 24 25.78 10.04 5.29
CA VAL A 24 24.45 10.08 4.67
C VAL A 24 24.52 9.46 3.28
N LYS A 25 23.91 8.31 3.11
CA LYS A 25 23.90 7.56 1.85
C LYS A 25 22.55 7.62 1.12
N VAL A 26 21.51 8.08 1.78
CA VAL A 26 20.16 8.14 1.25
C VAL A 26 19.59 9.54 1.41
N MET A 27 19.06 10.09 0.31
CA MET A 27 18.23 11.29 0.31
C MET A 27 16.77 10.87 0.12
N GLN A 28 15.92 11.22 1.07
CA GLN A 28 14.52 10.78 1.07
C GLN A 28 13.57 11.97 0.98
N PHE A 29 12.85 12.09 -0.13
CA PHE A 29 11.77 13.06 -0.30
C PHE A 29 10.47 12.54 0.31
N GLY A 30 10.21 12.96 1.53
CA GLY A 30 9.10 12.55 2.36
C GLY A 30 9.55 12.21 3.78
N GLU A 31 8.90 12.83 4.75
CA GLU A 31 9.15 12.69 6.20
C GLU A 31 7.95 12.09 6.93
N GLY A 32 6.92 11.73 6.17
CA GLY A 32 5.64 11.25 6.70
C GLY A 32 5.74 9.88 7.35
N ASN A 33 4.66 9.50 8.06
CA ASN A 33 4.58 8.25 8.81
C ASN A 33 4.90 7.02 7.94
N PHE A 34 4.43 6.99 6.68
CA PHE A 34 4.63 5.81 5.84
C PHE A 34 6.12 5.50 5.60
N LEU A 35 6.91 6.47 5.12
CA LEU A 35 8.33 6.24 4.84
C LEU A 35 9.11 5.93 6.12
N ARG A 36 8.78 6.59 7.22
CA ARG A 36 9.43 6.37 8.52
C ARG A 36 9.18 4.97 9.07
N ALA A 37 7.96 4.45 8.91
CA ALA A 37 7.61 3.09 9.33
C ALA A 37 7.95 2.01 8.29
N PHE A 38 8.43 2.37 7.12
CA PHE A 38 8.67 1.44 6.01
C PHE A 38 10.12 1.50 5.51
N VAL A 39 10.49 2.53 4.78
CA VAL A 39 11.84 2.65 4.19
C VAL A 39 12.90 2.82 5.27
N ASP A 40 12.71 3.75 6.18
CA ASP A 40 13.68 4.01 7.25
C ASP A 40 13.83 2.80 8.17
N TYR A 41 12.73 2.07 8.45
CA TYR A 41 12.78 0.80 9.15
C TYR A 41 13.67 -0.22 8.43
N PHE A 42 13.53 -0.38 7.11
CA PHE A 42 14.36 -1.34 6.37
C PHE A 42 15.83 -0.93 6.34
N TYR A 43 16.14 0.36 6.22
CA TYR A 43 17.52 0.83 6.32
C TYR A 43 18.10 0.67 7.73
N ASP A 44 17.29 0.89 8.75
CA ASP A 44 17.74 0.69 10.14
C ASP A 44 18.07 -0.79 10.43
N ILE A 45 17.24 -1.72 9.96
CA ILE A 45 17.53 -3.15 10.01
C ILE A 45 18.76 -3.51 9.17
N ALA A 46 18.94 -2.89 8.00
CA ALA A 46 20.10 -3.12 7.14
C ALA A 46 21.40 -2.63 7.79
N ASN A 47 21.36 -1.54 8.51
CA ASN A 47 22.50 -1.08 9.33
C ASN A 47 22.89 -2.13 10.38
N GLU A 48 21.90 -2.65 11.12
CA GLU A 48 22.12 -3.65 12.16
C GLU A 48 22.62 -4.99 11.60
N LYS A 49 21.90 -5.53 10.58
CA LYS A 49 22.10 -6.91 10.13
C LYS A 49 23.07 -7.06 8.97
N ALA A 50 23.20 -6.03 8.14
CA ALA A 50 24.07 -6.06 6.96
C ALA A 50 25.30 -5.15 7.09
N GLY A 51 25.40 -4.35 8.14
CA GLY A 51 26.51 -3.41 8.32
C GLY A 51 26.52 -2.32 7.24
N TYR A 52 25.34 -1.83 6.83
CA TYR A 52 25.21 -0.84 5.76
C TYR A 52 25.98 0.45 6.05
N ASN A 53 26.04 0.85 7.32
CA ASN A 53 26.74 2.04 7.80
C ASN A 53 26.36 3.30 7.02
N GLY A 54 25.05 3.57 6.94
CA GLY A 54 24.49 4.70 6.17
C GLY A 54 23.28 5.33 6.85
N LYS A 55 23.27 6.66 6.86
CA LYS A 55 22.16 7.47 7.34
C LYS A 55 21.25 7.91 6.19
N VAL A 56 20.03 8.27 6.56
CA VAL A 56 18.99 8.80 5.67
C VAL A 56 18.75 10.27 6.04
N LYS A 57 18.92 11.18 5.09
CA LYS A 57 18.50 12.59 5.25
C LYS A 57 17.10 12.76 4.67
N LEU A 58 16.18 13.20 5.50
CA LEU A 58 14.81 13.50 5.08
C LEU A 58 14.72 14.90 4.47
N VAL A 59 13.98 15.02 3.38
CA VAL A 59 13.72 16.28 2.68
C VAL A 59 12.20 16.45 2.54
N GLN A 60 11.66 17.54 3.11
CA GLN A 60 10.24 17.84 2.94
C GLN A 60 9.93 18.18 1.48
N PRO A 61 9.05 17.46 0.80
CA PRO A 61 8.73 17.74 -0.60
C PRO A 61 7.89 19.01 -0.80
N ILE A 62 7.16 19.43 0.25
CA ILE A 62 6.33 20.64 0.30
C ILE A 62 6.58 21.39 1.61
N GLY A 63 6.44 22.71 1.57
CA GLY A 63 6.77 23.58 2.70
C GLY A 63 5.60 23.96 3.63
N ASN A 64 4.50 23.23 3.58
CA ASN A 64 3.28 23.57 4.32
C ASN A 64 3.33 23.23 5.81
N PHE A 65 4.28 22.39 6.25
CA PHE A 65 4.41 21.98 7.65
C PHE A 65 5.89 21.86 8.08
N PRO A 66 6.66 22.96 8.13
CA PRO A 66 8.09 22.92 8.48
C PRO A 66 8.35 22.41 9.90
N GLN A 67 7.38 22.51 10.80
CA GLN A 67 7.44 22.04 12.18
C GLN A 67 7.79 20.53 12.30
N MET A 68 7.46 19.74 11.29
CA MET A 68 7.82 18.31 11.28
C MET A 68 9.34 18.12 11.22
N ALA A 69 10.04 18.94 10.44
CA ALA A 69 11.50 18.92 10.41
C ALA A 69 12.10 19.31 11.77
N ASP A 70 11.52 20.34 12.41
CA ASP A 70 11.98 20.76 13.75
C ASP A 70 11.84 19.64 14.76
N TRP A 71 10.70 18.96 14.80
CA TRP A 71 10.46 17.84 15.73
C TRP A 71 11.43 16.67 15.52
N ILE A 72 11.69 16.29 14.27
CA ILE A 72 12.66 15.23 13.95
C ILE A 72 14.06 15.63 14.38
N ASN A 73 14.46 16.90 14.12
CA ASN A 73 15.80 17.39 14.45
C ASN A 73 15.99 17.60 15.96
N GLU A 74 14.95 17.99 16.69
CA GLU A 74 14.96 18.10 18.14
C GLU A 74 15.21 16.74 18.81
N GLN A 75 14.77 15.65 18.17
CA GLN A 75 15.03 14.27 18.57
C GLN A 75 16.30 13.67 17.96
N GLU A 76 17.17 14.49 17.36
CA GLU A 76 18.43 14.04 16.72
C GLU A 76 18.19 12.93 15.66
N GLY A 77 17.04 12.96 14.97
CA GLY A 77 16.60 11.95 14.00
C GLY A 77 16.04 10.67 14.61
N LEU A 78 16.06 10.51 15.94
CA LEU A 78 15.51 9.34 16.61
C LEU A 78 13.98 9.39 16.68
N TYR A 79 13.35 8.24 16.55
CA TYR A 79 11.93 8.06 16.87
C TYR A 79 11.61 6.60 17.20
N THR A 80 10.56 6.41 17.97
CA THR A 80 10.07 5.09 18.33
C THR A 80 9.09 4.59 17.29
N LEU A 81 9.33 3.41 16.74
CA LEU A 81 8.41 2.69 15.87
C LEU A 81 7.86 1.46 16.60
N TYR A 82 6.55 1.36 16.66
CA TYR A 82 5.86 0.14 17.07
C TYR A 82 5.35 -0.61 15.83
N LEU A 83 5.76 -1.87 15.69
CA LEU A 83 5.20 -2.77 14.68
C LEU A 83 4.23 -3.72 15.36
N ARG A 84 2.95 -3.63 14.97
CA ARG A 84 1.83 -4.31 15.62
C ARG A 84 1.07 -5.18 14.63
N GLY A 85 0.68 -6.36 15.05
CA GLY A 85 -0.14 -7.24 14.21
C GLY A 85 -0.14 -8.67 14.65
N SER A 86 -0.36 -9.55 13.68
CA SER A 86 -0.24 -10.99 13.79
C SER A 86 0.83 -11.48 12.80
N GLU A 87 1.67 -12.39 13.25
CA GLU A 87 2.65 -13.07 12.41
C GLU A 87 2.66 -14.55 12.78
N LYS A 88 2.39 -15.43 11.81
CA LYS A 88 2.27 -16.88 12.02
C LYS A 88 1.28 -17.22 13.16
N GLY A 89 0.17 -16.53 13.20
CA GLY A 89 -0.88 -16.69 14.20
C GLY A 89 -0.53 -16.15 15.60
N GLN A 90 0.62 -15.51 15.79
CA GLN A 90 1.05 -14.94 17.07
C GLN A 90 0.89 -13.42 17.07
N LYS A 91 0.38 -12.88 18.18
CA LYS A 91 0.32 -11.43 18.39
C LYS A 91 1.73 -10.85 18.48
N VAL A 92 2.01 -9.81 17.70
CA VAL A 92 3.27 -9.07 17.71
C VAL A 92 2.99 -7.63 18.14
N ASP A 93 3.75 -7.14 19.11
CA ASP A 93 3.82 -5.72 19.51
C ASP A 93 5.30 -5.40 19.78
N ALA A 94 6.02 -5.09 18.69
CA ALA A 94 7.46 -4.92 18.70
C ALA A 94 7.82 -3.44 18.71
N LYS A 95 8.63 -3.02 19.68
CA LYS A 95 9.18 -1.67 19.80
C LYS A 95 10.59 -1.63 19.22
N ARG A 96 10.87 -0.62 18.40
CA ARG A 96 12.22 -0.30 17.94
C ARG A 96 12.41 1.22 17.93
N VAL A 97 13.56 1.69 18.39
CA VAL A 97 13.98 3.07 18.15
C VAL A 97 14.74 3.10 16.83
N ILE A 98 14.22 3.85 15.87
CA ILE A 98 14.85 4.07 14.58
C ILE A 98 15.95 5.11 14.75
N SER A 99 17.14 4.79 14.27
CA SER A 99 18.34 5.62 14.43
C SER A 99 19.08 5.90 13.11
N CYS A 100 18.59 5.36 12.00
CA CYS A 100 19.20 5.60 10.69
C CYS A 100 18.93 7.00 10.11
N VAL A 101 17.98 7.76 10.63
CA VAL A 101 17.72 9.13 10.16
C VAL A 101 18.80 10.07 10.72
N SER A 102 19.42 10.89 9.86
CA SER A 102 20.37 11.89 10.28
C SER A 102 19.69 13.17 10.77
N ASP A 103 18.82 13.69 9.95
CA ASP A 103 18.08 14.94 10.14
C ASP A 103 16.98 15.08 9.10
N CYS A 104 16.16 16.11 9.25
CA CYS A 104 15.15 16.51 8.29
C CYS A 104 15.34 17.95 7.88
N VAL A 105 15.28 18.25 6.57
CA VAL A 105 15.38 19.58 6.03
C VAL A 105 14.08 20.02 5.36
N CYS A 106 13.61 21.23 5.68
CA CYS A 106 12.58 21.92 4.91
C CYS A 106 13.26 22.85 3.91
N PRO A 107 13.29 22.51 2.60
CA PRO A 107 14.06 23.26 1.62
C PRO A 107 13.50 24.65 1.32
N TYR A 108 12.31 24.96 1.84
CA TYR A 108 11.65 26.27 1.69
C TYR A 108 12.09 27.31 2.71
N ILE A 109 12.90 26.91 3.70
CA ILE A 109 13.55 27.84 4.65
C ILE A 109 14.84 28.35 4.01
N ASP A 110 15.13 29.63 4.19
CA ASP A 110 16.31 30.31 3.61
C ASP A 110 17.59 29.53 3.87
N GLY A 111 18.36 29.26 2.82
CA GLY A 111 19.61 28.51 2.86
C GLY A 111 19.47 27.01 2.98
N LYS A 112 18.28 26.46 3.25
CA LYS A 112 18.11 25.01 3.46
C LYS A 112 18.11 24.19 2.15
N TRP A 113 17.74 24.80 1.04
CA TRP A 113 17.91 24.16 -0.26
C TRP A 113 19.37 23.87 -0.59
N ASP A 114 20.29 24.73 -0.17
CA ASP A 114 21.72 24.52 -0.36
C ASP A 114 22.26 23.28 0.37
N GLU A 115 21.65 22.92 1.50
CA GLU A 115 21.98 21.67 2.21
C GLU A 115 21.60 20.44 1.39
N VAL A 116 20.45 20.48 0.66
CA VAL A 116 20.03 19.40 -0.24
C VAL A 116 21.00 19.26 -1.41
N LEU A 117 21.39 20.40 -2.03
CA LEU A 117 22.36 20.42 -3.11
C LEU A 117 23.76 19.99 -2.64
N ALA A 118 24.15 20.33 -1.41
CA ALA A 118 25.41 19.86 -0.82
C ALA A 118 25.45 18.33 -0.70
N LEU A 119 24.34 17.70 -0.29
CA LEU A 119 24.25 16.23 -0.28
C LEU A 119 24.33 15.64 -1.69
N ALA A 120 23.73 16.28 -2.68
CA ALA A 120 23.84 15.85 -4.10
C ALA A 120 25.30 15.77 -4.58
N ARG A 121 26.18 16.64 -4.06
CA ARG A 121 27.62 16.65 -4.35
C ARG A 121 28.44 15.65 -3.55
N SER A 122 27.84 14.98 -2.56
CA SER A 122 28.53 13.98 -1.74
C SER A 122 28.81 12.69 -2.53
N ALA A 123 30.03 12.18 -2.43
CA ALA A 123 30.38 10.89 -3.00
C ALA A 123 29.71 9.72 -2.25
N ASP A 124 29.30 9.92 -0.99
CA ASP A 124 28.65 8.91 -0.17
C ASP A 124 27.19 8.68 -0.53
N LEU A 125 26.54 9.63 -1.20
CA LEU A 125 25.13 9.49 -1.63
C LEU A 125 25.01 8.38 -2.68
N GLU A 126 24.16 7.39 -2.40
CA GLU A 126 23.96 6.20 -3.24
C GLU A 126 22.52 6.10 -3.77
N THR A 127 21.54 6.59 -2.99
CA THR A 127 20.12 6.33 -3.24
C THR A 127 19.27 7.58 -3.00
N ILE A 128 18.26 7.75 -3.84
CA ILE A 128 17.15 8.69 -3.61
C ILE A 128 15.86 7.88 -3.46
N VAL A 129 15.07 8.20 -2.43
CA VAL A 129 13.76 7.62 -2.18
C VAL A 129 12.71 8.71 -2.21
N SER A 130 11.50 8.40 -2.68
CA SER A 130 10.39 9.35 -2.64
C SER A 130 9.05 8.70 -2.28
N ASN A 131 8.22 9.44 -1.58
CA ASN A 131 6.78 9.21 -1.47
C ASN A 131 6.09 10.56 -1.25
N THR A 132 5.80 11.22 -2.36
CA THR A 132 5.26 12.58 -2.41
C THR A 132 3.75 12.61 -2.67
N THR A 133 3.06 11.52 -2.37
CA THR A 133 1.66 11.20 -2.70
C THR A 133 1.44 10.93 -4.20
N GLU A 134 0.24 10.49 -4.56
CA GLU A 134 -0.14 10.22 -5.96
C GLU A 134 -0.06 11.48 -6.85
N ALA A 135 -0.24 12.66 -6.26
CA ALA A 135 -0.17 13.94 -6.96
C ALA A 135 1.27 14.49 -7.11
N GLY A 136 2.25 13.93 -6.40
CA GLY A 136 3.60 14.47 -6.35
C GLY A 136 4.43 14.19 -7.59
N ILE A 137 4.19 13.10 -8.30
CA ILE A 137 4.83 12.79 -9.59
C ILE A 137 3.97 13.39 -10.70
N ALA A 138 4.15 14.67 -10.94
CA ALA A 138 3.46 15.44 -11.97
C ALA A 138 4.39 16.45 -12.63
N TYR A 139 4.10 16.76 -13.87
CA TYR A 139 4.78 17.80 -14.64
C TYR A 139 3.74 18.81 -15.13
N THR A 140 4.03 20.07 -14.90
CA THR A 140 3.28 21.19 -15.49
C THR A 140 4.29 22.18 -16.08
N GLN A 141 4.15 22.48 -17.36
CA GLN A 141 5.06 23.38 -18.06
C GLN A 141 5.07 24.76 -17.38
N GLY A 142 6.26 25.25 -17.05
CA GLY A 142 6.46 26.58 -16.47
C GLY A 142 6.13 26.73 -14.98
N ASP A 143 5.72 25.68 -14.28
CA ASP A 143 5.43 25.73 -12.85
C ASP A 143 6.67 25.89 -11.96
N SER A 144 7.83 25.51 -12.48
CA SER A 144 9.12 25.54 -11.78
C SER A 144 10.20 26.10 -12.71
N GLN A 145 10.98 27.08 -12.20
CA GLN A 145 12.13 27.62 -12.90
C GLN A 145 13.42 26.98 -12.42
N PHE A 146 14.43 26.93 -13.29
CA PHE A 146 15.72 26.32 -12.97
C PHE A 146 16.43 26.97 -11.78
N ASP A 147 16.40 28.28 -11.67
CA ASP A 147 17.01 29.11 -10.62
C ASP A 147 16.12 29.33 -9.39
N GLN A 148 14.90 28.80 -9.43
CA GLN A 148 13.98 28.86 -8.29
C GLN A 148 14.52 28.05 -7.10
N VAL A 149 14.38 28.59 -5.90
CA VAL A 149 14.98 28.05 -4.66
C VAL A 149 13.89 27.83 -3.58
N PRO A 150 13.45 26.57 -3.37
CA PRO A 150 13.62 25.40 -4.24
C PRO A 150 12.66 25.46 -5.45
N PRO A 151 12.84 24.62 -6.48
CA PRO A 151 11.81 24.40 -7.50
C PRO A 151 10.49 23.93 -6.88
N ASN A 152 9.34 24.22 -7.48
CA ASN A 152 8.04 23.95 -6.88
C ASN A 152 7.72 22.44 -6.79
N SER A 153 7.72 21.74 -7.92
CA SER A 153 7.35 20.33 -7.95
C SER A 153 8.47 19.40 -7.46
N PHE A 154 8.11 18.21 -7.01
CA PHE A 154 9.11 17.22 -6.62
C PHE A 154 9.98 16.78 -7.82
N PRO A 155 9.44 16.45 -9.01
CA PRO A 155 10.29 16.09 -10.14
C PRO A 155 11.24 17.21 -10.57
N ALA A 156 10.83 18.48 -10.44
CA ALA A 156 11.71 19.63 -10.69
C ALA A 156 12.86 19.69 -9.66
N LYS A 157 12.57 19.51 -8.38
CA LYS A 157 13.61 19.41 -7.33
C LYS A 157 14.59 18.30 -7.62
N LEU A 158 14.10 17.11 -7.99
CA LEU A 158 14.93 15.97 -8.32
C LEU A 158 15.82 16.25 -9.55
N THR A 159 15.28 16.88 -10.58
CA THR A 159 16.04 17.28 -11.75
C THR A 159 17.19 18.23 -11.39
N ARG A 160 16.96 19.20 -10.51
CA ARG A 160 18.00 20.09 -9.97
C ARG A 160 19.05 19.35 -9.17
N VAL A 161 18.65 18.40 -8.32
CA VAL A 161 19.56 17.55 -7.53
C VAL A 161 20.46 16.71 -8.47
N LEU A 162 19.87 16.10 -9.48
CA LEU A 162 20.62 15.30 -10.46
C LEU A 162 21.58 16.16 -11.31
N PHE A 163 21.16 17.36 -11.70
CA PHE A 163 22.01 18.30 -12.43
C PHE A 163 23.20 18.77 -11.56
N GLU A 164 22.96 19.07 -10.29
CA GLU A 164 24.02 19.44 -9.35
C GLU A 164 25.05 18.31 -9.20
N ARG A 165 24.57 17.07 -9.09
CA ARG A 165 25.44 15.90 -9.01
C ARG A 165 26.22 15.68 -10.29
N TYR A 166 25.58 15.80 -11.45
CA TYR A 166 26.22 15.70 -12.76
C TYR A 166 27.38 16.68 -12.88
N LYS A 167 27.17 17.94 -12.48
CA LYS A 167 28.21 18.97 -12.49
C LYS A 167 29.33 18.66 -11.49
N ALA A 168 29.01 18.24 -10.28
CA ALA A 168 30.00 17.95 -9.24
C ALA A 168 30.95 16.81 -9.63
N PHE A 169 30.48 15.83 -10.38
CA PHE A 169 31.26 14.65 -10.79
C PHE A 169 31.59 14.62 -12.28
N ASN A 170 31.44 15.73 -13.01
CA ASN A 170 31.74 15.86 -14.43
C ASN A 170 31.08 14.77 -15.30
N GLY A 171 29.85 14.38 -14.98
CA GLY A 171 29.11 13.38 -15.73
C GLY A 171 29.62 11.94 -15.60
N ALA A 172 30.38 11.63 -14.54
CA ALA A 172 30.90 10.27 -14.35
C ALA A 172 29.77 9.26 -14.22
N ALA A 173 29.79 8.20 -15.01
CA ALA A 173 28.73 7.21 -15.07
C ALA A 173 28.57 6.40 -13.76
N ASP A 174 29.66 6.17 -13.03
CA ASP A 174 29.69 5.48 -11.74
C ASP A 174 29.14 6.32 -10.58
N LYS A 175 28.76 7.57 -10.83
CA LYS A 175 28.15 8.47 -9.85
C LYS A 175 26.64 8.59 -9.99
N GLY A 176 26.03 7.82 -10.87
CA GLY A 176 24.57 7.66 -10.94
C GLY A 176 23.99 7.05 -9.64
N LEU A 177 22.72 7.31 -9.41
CA LEU A 177 22.00 6.94 -8.20
C LEU A 177 20.92 5.90 -8.49
N ALA A 178 20.57 5.10 -7.48
CA ALA A 178 19.33 4.35 -7.47
C ALA A 178 18.20 5.30 -7.00
N ILE A 179 17.14 5.43 -7.79
CA ILE A 179 16.00 6.31 -7.53
C ILE A 179 14.76 5.44 -7.34
N LEU A 180 14.29 5.34 -6.09
CA LEU A 180 13.26 4.40 -5.66
C LEU A 180 11.97 5.16 -5.36
N SER A 181 11.00 5.09 -6.29
CA SER A 181 9.70 5.76 -6.15
C SER A 181 8.72 4.88 -5.37
N CYS A 182 8.15 5.39 -4.28
CA CYS A 182 7.18 4.69 -3.43
C CYS A 182 5.75 5.24 -3.56
N GLU A 183 5.48 6.16 -4.45
CA GLU A 183 4.16 6.73 -4.71
C GLU A 183 3.20 5.66 -5.26
N ARG A 184 1.93 5.70 -4.84
CA ARG A 184 0.91 4.70 -5.24
C ARG A 184 0.30 5.00 -6.60
N ILE A 185 1.13 5.12 -7.61
CA ILE A 185 0.73 5.23 -9.03
C ILE A 185 1.43 4.13 -9.84
N ASP A 186 0.82 3.78 -10.96
CA ASP A 186 1.42 2.79 -11.85
C ASP A 186 2.69 3.33 -12.51
N ASN A 187 3.71 2.47 -12.61
CA ASN A 187 5.00 2.81 -13.20
C ASN A 187 5.66 4.07 -12.59
N ASN A 188 5.51 4.24 -11.27
CA ASN A 188 5.94 5.45 -10.56
C ASN A 188 7.38 5.90 -10.89
N GLY A 189 8.34 5.00 -11.00
CA GLY A 189 9.71 5.34 -11.40
C GLY A 189 9.82 5.83 -12.85
N LYS A 190 9.11 5.20 -13.77
CA LYS A 190 9.09 5.60 -15.19
C LYS A 190 8.39 6.95 -15.39
N GLU A 191 7.29 7.17 -14.68
CA GLU A 191 6.59 8.46 -14.72
C GLU A 191 7.43 9.58 -14.10
N LEU A 192 8.16 9.31 -13.02
CA LEU A 192 9.10 10.27 -12.44
C LEU A 192 10.22 10.63 -13.43
N GLN A 193 10.83 9.62 -14.09
CA GLN A 193 11.85 9.83 -15.11
C GLN A 193 11.33 10.70 -16.26
N LYS A 194 10.11 10.45 -16.72
CA LYS A 194 9.45 11.25 -17.76
C LYS A 194 9.26 12.70 -17.33
N CYS A 195 8.81 12.95 -16.11
CA CYS A 195 8.67 14.31 -15.56
C CYS A 195 10.02 15.02 -15.50
N CYS A 196 11.10 14.36 -15.02
CA CYS A 196 12.44 14.93 -14.97
C CYS A 196 12.96 15.29 -16.37
N ASN A 197 12.72 14.43 -17.37
CA ASN A 197 13.07 14.73 -18.75
C ASN A 197 12.35 15.97 -19.29
N ASN A 198 11.09 16.16 -18.94
CA ASN A 198 10.33 17.33 -19.35
C ASN A 198 10.92 18.62 -18.75
N TYR A 199 11.23 18.63 -17.43
CA TYR A 199 11.90 19.79 -16.81
C TYR A 199 13.29 20.06 -17.39
N ALA A 200 14.09 19.02 -17.65
CA ALA A 200 15.40 19.18 -18.26
C ALA A 200 15.31 19.84 -19.65
N LYS A 201 14.28 19.50 -20.43
CA LYS A 201 14.02 20.12 -21.73
C LYS A 201 13.53 21.57 -21.60
N ASP A 202 12.57 21.83 -20.70
CA ASP A 202 12.05 23.19 -20.47
C ASP A 202 13.15 24.15 -20.03
N TRP A 203 14.09 23.68 -19.23
CA TRP A 203 15.24 24.46 -18.77
C TRP A 203 16.41 24.49 -19.76
N ASN A 204 16.25 23.88 -20.94
CA ASN A 204 17.30 23.81 -21.98
C ASN A 204 18.64 23.29 -21.44
N LEU A 205 18.58 22.27 -20.57
CA LEU A 205 19.79 21.66 -20.04
C LEU A 205 20.55 20.89 -21.11
N GLU A 206 21.87 20.81 -20.97
CA GLU A 206 22.76 20.23 -21.95
C GLU A 206 22.39 18.76 -22.26
N PRO A 207 22.43 18.33 -23.55
CA PRO A 207 22.10 16.96 -23.94
C PRO A 207 22.92 15.90 -23.19
N ALA A 208 24.17 16.19 -22.86
CA ALA A 208 25.04 15.30 -22.10
C ALA A 208 24.52 15.04 -20.69
N PHE A 209 23.91 16.03 -20.04
CA PHE A 209 23.22 15.83 -18.77
C PHE A 209 21.98 14.93 -18.93
N ILE A 210 21.16 15.19 -19.94
CA ILE A 210 19.96 14.39 -20.19
C ILE A 210 20.33 12.93 -20.44
N ASP A 211 21.39 12.68 -21.20
CA ASP A 211 21.93 11.34 -21.42
C ASP A 211 22.43 10.71 -20.12
N TRP A 212 23.21 11.42 -19.33
CA TRP A 212 23.69 10.95 -18.03
C TRP A 212 22.52 10.67 -17.05
N MET A 213 21.53 11.57 -16.99
CA MET A 213 20.36 11.40 -16.13
C MET A 213 19.63 10.09 -16.45
N ASN A 214 19.48 9.76 -17.73
CA ASN A 214 18.74 8.57 -18.17
C ASN A 214 19.53 7.28 -18.13
N ASN A 215 20.86 7.31 -18.28
CA ASN A 215 21.68 6.11 -18.46
C ASN A 215 22.59 5.80 -17.25
N ALA A 216 23.01 6.80 -16.48
CA ALA A 216 23.83 6.60 -15.29
C ALA A 216 22.98 6.33 -14.04
N ASN A 217 21.76 6.85 -13.98
CA ASN A 217 20.84 6.63 -12.87
C ASN A 217 19.84 5.52 -13.20
N THR A 218 19.34 4.84 -12.16
CA THR A 218 18.32 3.81 -12.29
C THR A 218 17.02 4.30 -11.65
N PHE A 219 16.05 4.68 -12.49
CA PHE A 219 14.71 5.04 -12.02
C PHE A 219 13.87 3.78 -11.82
N CYS A 220 13.63 3.43 -10.58
CA CYS A 220 12.96 2.19 -10.21
C CYS A 220 11.48 2.43 -9.91
N SER A 221 10.60 1.74 -10.64
CA SER A 221 9.23 1.59 -10.24
C SER A 221 9.16 0.60 -9.08
N THR A 222 8.38 0.91 -8.04
CA THR A 222 8.29 0.02 -6.88
C THR A 222 6.86 -0.24 -6.45
N LEU A 223 6.65 -1.38 -5.81
CA LEU A 223 5.44 -1.73 -5.09
C LEU A 223 5.75 -1.76 -3.60
N VAL A 224 5.02 -0.96 -2.85
CA VAL A 224 5.09 -0.92 -1.38
C VAL A 224 3.83 -1.51 -0.78
N ASP A 225 3.98 -2.28 0.30
CA ASP A 225 2.85 -2.84 1.02
C ASP A 225 3.15 -2.95 2.52
N ARG A 226 2.62 -2.03 3.28
CA ARG A 226 2.50 -1.98 4.73
C ARG A 226 1.38 -1.04 5.09
N ILE A 227 0.51 -1.43 6.01
CA ILE A 227 -0.47 -0.52 6.61
C ILE A 227 0.25 0.26 7.72
N VAL A 228 0.20 1.58 7.64
CA VAL A 228 0.80 2.49 8.62
C VAL A 228 -0.29 3.42 9.14
N PRO A 229 -0.92 3.10 10.29
CA PRO A 229 -1.87 3.98 10.95
C PRO A 229 -1.27 5.33 11.34
N GLY A 230 0.04 5.33 11.56
CA GLY A 230 0.77 6.52 11.95
C GLY A 230 0.72 6.78 13.46
N ARG A 231 0.89 8.05 13.83
CA ARG A 231 0.94 8.49 15.21
C ARG A 231 -0.34 8.12 15.98
N ILE A 232 -0.19 7.64 17.19
CA ILE A 232 -1.30 7.37 18.10
C ILE A 232 -2.03 8.67 18.43
N ARG A 233 -3.35 8.66 18.23
CA ARG A 233 -4.22 9.84 18.40
C ARG A 233 -4.89 9.90 19.76
N ASP A 234 -5.05 8.74 20.43
CA ASP A 234 -5.60 8.70 21.78
C ASP A 234 -4.57 9.21 22.80
N PRO A 235 -4.82 10.33 23.48
CA PRO A 235 -3.87 10.91 24.44
C PRO A 235 -3.55 9.98 25.60
N LYS A 236 -4.49 9.12 26.02
CA LYS A 236 -4.28 8.18 27.12
C LYS A 236 -3.38 7.03 26.70
N GLU A 237 -3.59 6.49 25.51
CA GLU A 237 -2.71 5.45 24.96
C GLU A 237 -1.30 6.01 24.76
N LEU A 238 -1.17 7.19 24.16
CA LEU A 238 0.12 7.84 23.94
C LEU A 238 0.86 8.07 25.26
N ALA A 239 0.18 8.63 26.28
CA ALA A 239 0.78 8.87 27.59
C ALA A 239 1.25 7.57 28.27
N ALA A 240 0.46 6.49 28.16
CA ALA A 240 0.86 5.19 28.70
C ALA A 240 2.09 4.62 27.98
N MET A 241 2.20 4.80 26.69
CA MET A 241 3.37 4.37 25.91
C MET A 241 4.61 5.19 26.25
N GLU A 242 4.48 6.50 26.41
CA GLU A 242 5.57 7.38 26.80
C GLU A 242 6.07 7.05 28.22
N GLU A 243 5.17 6.73 29.15
CA GLU A 243 5.54 6.28 30.49
C GLU A 243 6.38 4.98 30.45
N VAL A 244 5.97 4.01 29.62
CA VAL A 244 6.71 2.76 29.43
C VAL A 244 8.05 3.02 28.72
N ASN A 245 8.09 3.96 27.79
CA ASN A 245 9.32 4.31 27.07
C ASN A 245 10.31 5.09 27.93
N GLY A 246 9.83 5.89 28.88
CA GLY A 246 10.65 6.75 29.74
C GLY A 246 11.01 8.10 29.09
N TYR A 247 10.40 8.47 27.97
CA TYR A 247 10.62 9.72 27.23
C TYR A 247 9.40 10.16 26.44
N HIS A 248 9.35 11.45 26.12
CA HIS A 248 8.38 12.01 25.18
C HIS A 248 8.90 11.85 23.74
N ASP A 249 8.04 11.37 22.83
CA ASP A 249 8.36 11.18 21.43
C ASP A 249 7.30 11.83 20.52
N THR A 250 7.61 13.02 20.05
CA THR A 250 6.70 13.84 19.23
C THR A 250 6.37 13.18 17.87
N VAL A 251 7.27 12.37 17.36
CA VAL A 251 7.19 11.73 16.05
C VAL A 251 7.08 10.20 16.11
N LEU A 252 6.68 9.66 17.27
CA LEU A 252 6.37 8.25 17.45
C LEU A 252 5.46 7.76 16.32
N ASP A 253 5.73 6.57 15.81
CA ASP A 253 5.02 6.01 14.68
C ASP A 253 4.58 4.57 14.94
N VAL A 254 3.51 4.16 14.25
CA VAL A 254 2.97 2.81 14.33
C VAL A 254 2.72 2.26 12.93
N GLY A 255 3.22 1.07 12.68
CA GLY A 255 2.96 0.31 11.46
C GLY A 255 2.51 -1.12 11.75
N GLU A 256 1.94 -1.81 10.76
CA GLU A 256 1.73 -3.24 10.89
C GLU A 256 3.07 -4.00 10.80
N VAL A 257 3.12 -5.20 11.40
CA VAL A 257 4.32 -6.05 11.37
C VAL A 257 4.65 -6.50 9.95
N PHE A 258 3.66 -6.77 9.12
CA PHE A 258 3.85 -7.10 7.71
C PHE A 258 4.44 -5.92 6.93
N GLY A 259 5.37 -6.22 6.04
CA GLY A 259 5.89 -5.25 5.08
C GLY A 259 6.58 -5.95 3.93
N VAL A 260 6.34 -5.50 2.71
CA VAL A 260 7.05 -5.95 1.51
C VAL A 260 7.34 -4.78 0.58
N TRP A 261 8.55 -4.73 0.07
CA TRP A 261 8.99 -3.74 -0.92
C TRP A 261 9.53 -4.46 -2.15
N VAL A 262 8.87 -4.32 -3.28
CA VAL A 262 9.29 -4.90 -4.55
C VAL A 262 9.80 -3.77 -5.45
N ILE A 263 11.04 -3.87 -5.86
CA ILE A 263 11.77 -2.84 -6.62
C ILE A 263 12.03 -3.38 -8.04
N GLU A 264 11.51 -2.69 -9.06
CA GLU A 264 11.81 -3.02 -10.46
C GLU A 264 13.15 -2.44 -10.84
N GLY A 265 14.08 -3.29 -11.23
CA GLY A 265 15.43 -2.87 -11.63
C GLY A 265 16.29 -4.00 -12.16
N PRO A 266 17.49 -3.69 -12.62
CA PRO A 266 18.46 -4.69 -13.05
C PRO A 266 18.94 -5.52 -11.86
N ALA A 267 19.31 -6.78 -12.08
CA ALA A 267 19.72 -7.71 -11.01
C ALA A 267 20.90 -7.19 -10.18
N GLU A 268 21.82 -6.46 -10.79
CA GLU A 268 22.99 -5.86 -10.14
C GLU A 268 22.60 -4.82 -9.06
N LEU A 269 21.37 -4.29 -9.11
CA LEU A 269 20.87 -3.37 -8.11
C LEU A 269 20.70 -4.08 -6.75
N GLU A 270 20.40 -5.38 -6.75
CA GLU A 270 20.27 -6.18 -5.53
C GLU A 270 21.58 -6.24 -4.73
N ASP A 271 22.72 -6.20 -5.43
CA ASP A 271 24.04 -6.20 -4.80
C ASP A 271 24.44 -4.80 -4.26
N LYS A 272 23.86 -3.73 -4.82
CA LYS A 272 24.10 -2.34 -4.38
C LYS A 272 23.23 -1.94 -3.20
N LEU A 273 22.01 -2.48 -3.10
CA LEU A 273 21.11 -2.23 -1.99
C LEU A 273 21.39 -3.20 -0.82
N PRO A 274 21.28 -2.75 0.43
CA PRO A 274 21.70 -3.57 1.58
C PRO A 274 20.65 -4.63 2.00
N PHE A 275 19.50 -4.69 1.36
CA PHE A 275 18.31 -5.37 1.86
C PHE A 275 18.38 -6.90 1.79
N LYS A 276 18.89 -7.45 0.70
CA LYS A 276 19.08 -8.90 0.55
C LYS A 276 20.00 -9.45 1.65
N LYS A 277 21.13 -8.79 1.87
CA LYS A 277 22.10 -9.15 2.91
C LYS A 277 21.51 -9.01 4.31
N ALA A 278 20.61 -8.05 4.52
CA ALA A 278 19.90 -7.85 5.78
C ALA A 278 18.81 -8.89 6.05
N GLY A 279 18.40 -9.64 5.03
CA GLY A 279 17.34 -10.65 5.14
C GLY A 279 15.95 -10.06 5.37
N VAL A 280 15.72 -8.81 4.95
CA VAL A 280 14.41 -8.16 5.03
C VAL A 280 13.57 -8.44 3.78
N ASN A 281 12.27 -8.26 3.90
CA ASN A 281 11.32 -8.54 2.80
C ASN A 281 11.31 -7.42 1.74
N VAL A 282 12.48 -7.21 1.14
CA VAL A 282 12.71 -6.28 0.02
C VAL A 282 13.39 -7.07 -1.09
N MET A 283 12.84 -7.00 -2.29
CA MET A 283 13.35 -7.76 -3.44
C MET A 283 13.51 -6.87 -4.67
N VAL A 284 14.54 -7.13 -5.46
CA VAL A 284 14.73 -6.54 -6.79
C VAL A 284 14.27 -7.54 -7.84
N VAL A 285 13.41 -7.09 -8.74
CA VAL A 285 12.78 -7.92 -9.78
C VAL A 285 12.86 -7.23 -11.14
N PRO A 286 12.84 -7.98 -12.25
CA PRO A 286 12.85 -7.37 -13.59
C PRO A 286 11.52 -6.69 -13.98
N ASP A 287 10.40 -7.10 -13.34
CA ASP A 287 9.05 -6.56 -13.59
C ASP A 287 8.21 -6.64 -12.31
N VAL A 288 7.69 -5.51 -11.88
CA VAL A 288 6.85 -5.41 -10.67
C VAL A 288 5.40 -5.84 -10.92
N THR A 289 4.97 -5.93 -12.18
CA THR A 289 3.58 -6.20 -12.57
C THR A 289 3.01 -7.49 -11.98
N PRO A 290 3.70 -8.66 -11.98
CA PRO A 290 3.19 -9.87 -11.37
C PRO A 290 2.91 -9.74 -9.87
N TYR A 291 3.71 -8.97 -9.15
CA TYR A 291 3.58 -8.72 -7.72
C TYR A 291 2.41 -7.77 -7.41
N LYS A 292 2.14 -6.78 -8.28
CA LYS A 292 0.91 -5.97 -8.22
C LYS A 292 -0.32 -6.84 -8.42
N LYS A 293 -0.30 -7.73 -9.41
CA LYS A 293 -1.39 -8.71 -9.61
C LYS A 293 -1.59 -9.58 -8.37
N ARG A 294 -0.51 -10.13 -7.80
CA ARG A 294 -0.56 -10.91 -6.56
C ARG A 294 -1.29 -10.15 -5.45
N LYS A 295 -0.90 -8.90 -5.17
CA LYS A 295 -1.54 -8.07 -4.15
C LYS A 295 -3.03 -7.84 -4.44
N VAL A 296 -3.37 -7.44 -5.66
CA VAL A 296 -4.76 -7.13 -6.04
C VAL A 296 -5.64 -8.39 -5.97
N ARG A 297 -5.15 -9.54 -6.46
CA ARG A 297 -5.96 -10.76 -6.52
C ARG A 297 -6.05 -11.45 -5.16
N ILE A 298 -4.98 -11.56 -4.41
CA ILE A 298 -4.96 -12.28 -3.12
C ILE A 298 -5.48 -11.37 -2.01
N LEU A 299 -4.84 -10.22 -1.73
CA LEU A 299 -5.25 -9.35 -0.63
C LEU A 299 -6.61 -8.69 -0.88
N ASN A 300 -6.69 -7.92 -1.96
CA ASN A 300 -7.89 -7.15 -2.26
C ASN A 300 -9.03 -8.05 -2.76
N GLY A 301 -8.71 -9.10 -3.52
CA GLY A 301 -9.67 -10.08 -4.01
C GLY A 301 -10.27 -10.91 -2.89
N ALA A 302 -9.50 -11.30 -1.87
CA ALA A 302 -10.03 -11.97 -0.69
C ALA A 302 -11.08 -11.11 0.02
N HIS A 303 -10.73 -9.86 0.37
CA HIS A 303 -11.68 -8.92 0.98
C HIS A 303 -12.97 -8.82 0.16
N THR A 304 -12.85 -8.47 -1.13
CA THR A 304 -14.02 -8.31 -2.00
C THR A 304 -14.80 -9.62 -2.15
N GLY A 305 -14.13 -10.76 -2.08
CA GLY A 305 -14.74 -12.08 -2.29
C GLY A 305 -15.58 -12.57 -1.12
N PHE A 306 -15.23 -12.25 0.12
CA PHE A 306 -15.95 -12.81 1.27
C PHE A 306 -16.74 -11.79 2.11
N VAL A 307 -16.34 -10.51 2.15
CA VAL A 307 -16.86 -9.56 3.16
C VAL A 307 -18.35 -9.29 3.03
N LEU A 308 -18.92 -9.26 1.82
CA LEU A 308 -20.33 -8.92 1.61
C LEU A 308 -21.26 -10.02 2.14
N GLY A 309 -20.94 -11.29 1.85
CA GLY A 309 -21.68 -12.42 2.42
C GLY A 309 -21.44 -12.56 3.94
N ALA A 310 -20.23 -12.33 4.41
CA ALA A 310 -19.93 -12.31 5.84
C ALA A 310 -20.74 -11.24 6.58
N TYR A 311 -20.91 -10.05 5.98
CA TYR A 311 -21.75 -9.01 6.55
C TYR A 311 -23.22 -9.45 6.64
N LEU A 312 -23.76 -10.06 5.59
CA LEU A 312 -25.11 -10.63 5.61
C LEU A 312 -25.25 -11.77 6.65
N ALA A 313 -24.18 -12.51 6.91
CA ALA A 313 -24.14 -13.57 7.93
C ALA A 313 -24.09 -13.03 9.37
N GLY A 314 -23.92 -11.72 9.56
CA GLY A 314 -23.95 -11.11 10.89
C GLY A 314 -22.60 -10.61 11.43
N PHE A 315 -21.52 -10.71 10.64
CA PHE A 315 -20.21 -10.20 11.04
C PHE A 315 -20.05 -8.71 10.72
N ASP A 316 -19.31 -7.99 11.54
CA ASP A 316 -19.08 -6.55 11.37
C ASP A 316 -17.61 -6.19 11.07
N ILE A 317 -16.65 -6.99 11.57
CA ILE A 317 -15.21 -6.77 11.38
C ILE A 317 -14.49 -8.00 10.82
N VAL A 318 -13.41 -7.74 10.06
CA VAL A 318 -12.63 -8.79 9.38
C VAL A 318 -12.06 -9.83 10.35
N ARG A 319 -11.53 -9.39 11.50
CA ARG A 319 -10.94 -10.30 12.48
C ARG A 319 -11.93 -11.35 12.99
N ASP A 320 -13.18 -10.97 13.25
CA ASP A 320 -14.20 -11.92 13.71
C ASP A 320 -14.52 -12.96 12.62
N CYS A 321 -14.47 -12.57 11.35
CA CYS A 321 -14.57 -13.51 10.22
C CYS A 321 -13.43 -14.55 10.24
N MET A 322 -12.23 -14.15 10.61
CA MET A 322 -11.08 -15.08 10.69
C MET A 322 -11.18 -16.06 11.88
N HIS A 323 -11.99 -15.74 12.89
CA HIS A 323 -12.27 -16.62 14.01
C HIS A 323 -13.48 -17.56 13.76
N ASN A 324 -14.18 -17.40 12.64
CA ASN A 324 -15.27 -18.29 12.21
C ASN A 324 -14.74 -19.27 11.17
N ASP A 325 -14.84 -20.57 11.45
CA ASP A 325 -14.29 -21.64 10.60
C ASP A 325 -14.93 -21.67 9.20
N THR A 326 -16.21 -21.32 9.07
CA THR A 326 -16.91 -21.28 7.78
C THR A 326 -16.43 -20.13 6.91
N ILE A 327 -16.40 -18.92 7.46
CA ILE A 327 -16.01 -17.72 6.68
C ILE A 327 -14.52 -17.79 6.31
N ARG A 328 -13.66 -18.13 7.26
CA ARG A 328 -12.23 -18.34 7.02
C ARG A 328 -11.99 -19.47 6.03
N GLY A 329 -12.67 -20.61 6.19
CA GLY A 329 -12.59 -21.74 5.28
C GLY A 329 -12.98 -21.38 3.86
N PHE A 330 -14.08 -20.66 3.68
CA PHE A 330 -14.53 -20.16 2.38
C PHE A 330 -13.48 -19.24 1.72
N MET A 331 -12.97 -18.28 2.46
CA MET A 331 -11.91 -17.39 1.97
C MET A 331 -10.66 -18.16 1.53
N ASN A 332 -10.18 -19.07 2.38
CA ASN A 332 -8.98 -19.86 2.08
C ASN A 332 -9.18 -20.78 0.88
N LYS A 333 -10.33 -21.43 0.77
CA LYS A 333 -10.63 -22.27 -0.39
C LYS A 333 -10.68 -21.45 -1.68
N MET A 334 -11.34 -20.30 -1.66
CA MET A 334 -11.37 -19.38 -2.79
C MET A 334 -9.95 -18.95 -3.20
N LEU A 335 -9.09 -18.59 -2.22
CA LEU A 335 -7.72 -18.18 -2.50
C LEU A 335 -6.87 -19.32 -3.07
N HIS A 336 -6.83 -20.47 -2.39
CA HIS A 336 -5.87 -21.54 -2.71
C HIS A 336 -6.30 -22.39 -3.91
N GLU A 337 -7.59 -22.59 -4.12
CA GLU A 337 -8.09 -23.47 -5.18
C GLU A 337 -8.55 -22.71 -6.44
N GLU A 338 -8.95 -21.43 -6.32
CA GLU A 338 -9.56 -20.70 -7.44
C GLU A 338 -8.76 -19.45 -7.88
N ILE A 339 -8.09 -18.75 -6.99
CA ILE A 339 -7.35 -17.52 -7.32
C ILE A 339 -5.87 -17.78 -7.57
N ILE A 340 -5.17 -18.39 -6.61
CA ILE A 340 -3.73 -18.65 -6.69
C ILE A 340 -3.33 -19.40 -7.96
N PRO A 341 -4.06 -20.46 -8.39
CA PRO A 341 -3.69 -21.17 -9.62
C PRO A 341 -3.70 -20.31 -10.89
N THR A 342 -4.41 -19.18 -10.89
CA THR A 342 -4.53 -18.28 -12.04
C THR A 342 -3.44 -17.19 -12.10
N LEU A 343 -2.49 -17.19 -11.16
CA LEU A 343 -1.47 -16.15 -11.05
C LEU A 343 -0.10 -16.61 -11.56
N PRO A 344 0.65 -15.74 -12.28
CA PRO A 344 1.87 -16.11 -12.98
C PRO A 344 3.14 -16.03 -12.12
N LEU A 345 3.06 -16.37 -10.84
CA LEU A 345 4.19 -16.40 -9.91
C LEU A 345 4.38 -17.81 -9.35
N ASP A 346 5.54 -18.06 -8.74
CA ASP A 346 5.80 -19.32 -8.05
C ASP A 346 4.73 -19.62 -7.00
N LYS A 347 4.25 -20.86 -6.98
CA LYS A 347 3.14 -21.26 -6.12
C LYS A 347 3.46 -21.02 -4.64
N LYS A 348 4.70 -21.32 -4.22
CA LYS A 348 5.10 -21.14 -2.83
C LYS A 348 5.08 -19.65 -2.45
N ASP A 349 5.54 -18.74 -3.32
CA ASP A 349 5.49 -17.29 -3.09
C ASP A 349 4.03 -16.79 -2.93
N LEU A 350 3.12 -17.31 -3.75
CA LEU A 350 1.71 -16.98 -3.68
C LEU A 350 1.05 -17.50 -2.39
N GLU A 351 1.37 -18.73 -1.98
CA GLU A 351 0.87 -19.33 -0.74
C GLU A 351 1.42 -18.64 0.52
N ASP A 352 2.71 -18.30 0.52
CA ASP A 352 3.33 -17.55 1.61
C ASP A 352 2.67 -16.15 1.74
N PHE A 353 2.37 -15.50 0.61
CA PHE A 353 1.68 -14.22 0.61
C PHE A 353 0.22 -14.34 1.10
N ALA A 354 -0.50 -15.39 0.70
CA ALA A 354 -1.87 -15.65 1.19
C ALA A 354 -1.90 -15.90 2.70
N SER A 355 -0.92 -16.65 3.23
CA SER A 355 -0.78 -16.86 4.67
C SER A 355 -0.51 -15.55 5.42
N ALA A 356 0.32 -14.68 4.87
CA ALA A 356 0.56 -13.35 5.43
C ALA A 356 -0.70 -12.47 5.39
N VAL A 357 -1.52 -12.59 4.35
CA VAL A 357 -2.82 -11.90 4.25
C VAL A 357 -3.78 -12.38 5.34
N GLU A 358 -3.86 -13.68 5.61
CA GLU A 358 -4.68 -14.22 6.71
C GLU A 358 -4.22 -13.66 8.07
N ASP A 359 -2.91 -13.62 8.33
CA ASP A 359 -2.37 -13.00 9.53
C ASP A 359 -2.74 -11.51 9.64
N ARG A 360 -2.68 -10.76 8.53
CA ARG A 360 -3.09 -9.33 8.50
C ARG A 360 -4.57 -9.16 8.80
N PHE A 361 -5.43 -10.04 8.30
CA PHE A 361 -6.86 -10.03 8.57
C PHE A 361 -7.17 -10.36 10.04
N ASN A 362 -6.34 -11.17 10.66
CA ASN A 362 -6.44 -11.53 12.08
C ASN A 362 -5.72 -10.54 13.03
N ASN A 363 -5.38 -9.34 12.56
CA ASN A 363 -4.65 -8.35 13.35
C ASN A 363 -5.44 -7.91 14.60
N PRO A 364 -4.94 -8.19 15.83
CA PRO A 364 -5.67 -7.89 17.07
C PRO A 364 -5.72 -6.39 17.42
N PHE A 365 -4.96 -5.55 16.72
CA PHE A 365 -4.89 -4.11 16.95
C PHE A 365 -5.79 -3.29 16.01
N VAL A 366 -6.44 -3.94 15.04
CA VAL A 366 -7.26 -3.25 14.03
C VAL A 366 -8.66 -3.85 13.99
N ASN A 367 -9.67 -3.01 14.16
CA ASN A 367 -11.06 -3.35 13.89
C ASN A 367 -11.42 -2.88 12.48
N HIS A 368 -11.10 -3.70 11.48
CA HIS A 368 -11.37 -3.37 10.09
C HIS A 368 -12.83 -3.71 9.77
N GLU A 369 -13.65 -2.69 9.65
CA GLU A 369 -15.09 -2.83 9.42
C GLU A 369 -15.39 -3.34 8.01
N LEU A 370 -16.24 -4.36 7.89
CA LEU A 370 -16.68 -4.91 6.60
C LEU A 370 -17.36 -3.85 5.73
N MET A 371 -18.13 -2.95 6.34
CA MET A 371 -18.80 -1.87 5.63
C MET A 371 -17.83 -0.87 5.01
N SER A 372 -16.68 -0.60 5.63
CA SER A 372 -15.64 0.25 5.02
C SER A 372 -15.01 -0.41 3.78
N ILE A 373 -14.96 -1.73 3.75
CA ILE A 373 -14.47 -2.50 2.60
C ILE A 373 -15.52 -2.56 1.49
N SER A 374 -16.81 -2.55 1.85
CA SER A 374 -17.93 -2.67 0.90
C SER A 374 -18.11 -1.50 -0.06
N LEU A 375 -17.45 -0.36 0.19
CA LEU A 375 -17.51 0.82 -0.69
C LEU A 375 -17.12 0.47 -2.12
N ASN A 376 -17.95 0.86 -3.10
CA ASN A 376 -17.72 0.65 -4.54
C ASN A 376 -17.47 -0.84 -4.89
N SER A 377 -18.25 -1.75 -4.32
CA SER A 377 -18.02 -3.19 -4.51
C SER A 377 -18.32 -3.66 -5.94
N THR A 378 -19.12 -2.95 -6.71
CA THR A 378 -19.36 -3.26 -8.13
C THR A 378 -18.05 -3.17 -8.93
N SER A 379 -17.39 -2.03 -8.89
CA SER A 379 -16.12 -1.83 -9.59
C SER A 379 -14.98 -2.67 -8.98
N LYS A 380 -14.99 -2.86 -7.67
CA LYS A 380 -13.99 -3.70 -6.99
C LYS A 380 -14.10 -5.17 -7.38
N TRP A 381 -15.30 -5.74 -7.43
CA TRP A 381 -15.48 -7.14 -7.83
C TRP A 381 -15.00 -7.35 -9.27
N LYS A 382 -15.36 -6.45 -10.18
CA LYS A 382 -14.89 -6.44 -11.56
C LYS A 382 -13.37 -6.38 -11.67
N ALA A 383 -12.72 -5.47 -10.94
CA ALA A 383 -11.27 -5.26 -11.05
C ALA A 383 -10.43 -6.32 -10.33
N ARG A 384 -10.94 -6.88 -9.23
CA ARG A 384 -10.17 -7.73 -8.31
C ARG A 384 -10.44 -9.21 -8.49
N ASN A 385 -11.70 -9.61 -8.70
CA ASN A 385 -12.15 -11.01 -8.72
C ASN A 385 -12.47 -11.52 -10.12
N MET A 386 -13.09 -10.71 -11.00
CA MET A 386 -13.45 -11.11 -12.35
C MET A 386 -12.28 -11.67 -13.15
N PRO A 387 -11.08 -11.08 -13.15
CA PRO A 387 -9.98 -11.64 -13.91
C PRO A 387 -9.55 -13.05 -13.46
N SER A 388 -9.58 -13.35 -12.15
CA SER A 388 -9.31 -14.70 -11.64
C SER A 388 -10.46 -15.65 -11.97
N PHE A 389 -11.70 -15.17 -11.87
CA PHE A 389 -12.90 -15.91 -12.24
C PHE A 389 -12.87 -16.39 -13.69
N LEU A 390 -12.57 -15.48 -14.63
CA LEU A 390 -12.49 -15.81 -16.06
C LEU A 390 -11.29 -16.71 -16.38
N ALA A 391 -10.13 -16.44 -15.80
CA ALA A 391 -8.94 -17.27 -15.99
C ALA A 391 -9.16 -18.71 -15.50
N TYR A 392 -9.80 -18.88 -14.33
CA TYR A 392 -10.14 -20.20 -13.81
C TYR A 392 -11.05 -20.97 -14.77
N ILE A 393 -12.09 -20.31 -15.30
CA ILE A 393 -13.01 -20.94 -16.27
C ILE A 393 -12.29 -21.34 -17.56
N GLU A 394 -11.39 -20.49 -18.05
CA GLU A 394 -10.61 -20.78 -19.25
C GLU A 394 -9.68 -21.97 -19.04
N GLU A 395 -9.00 -22.06 -17.90
CA GLU A 395 -8.03 -23.10 -17.58
C GLU A 395 -8.70 -24.42 -17.17
N GLN A 396 -9.70 -24.36 -16.27
CA GLN A 396 -10.31 -25.54 -15.68
C GLN A 396 -11.55 -26.05 -16.41
N LYS A 397 -12.10 -25.26 -17.37
CA LYS A 397 -13.34 -25.57 -18.12
C LYS A 397 -14.56 -25.85 -17.23
N GLN A 398 -14.56 -25.27 -16.04
CA GLN A 398 -15.66 -25.36 -15.07
C GLN A 398 -15.77 -24.05 -14.28
N LEU A 399 -16.93 -23.84 -13.65
CA LEU A 399 -17.16 -22.65 -12.82
C LEU A 399 -16.39 -22.77 -11.48
N PRO A 400 -15.71 -21.70 -11.03
CA PRO A 400 -15.13 -21.65 -9.69
C PRO A 400 -16.26 -21.53 -8.66
N LYS A 401 -16.35 -22.47 -7.74
CA LYS A 401 -17.49 -22.58 -6.83
C LYS A 401 -17.58 -21.42 -5.84
N CYS A 402 -16.45 -21.06 -5.22
CA CYS A 402 -16.39 -19.99 -4.23
C CYS A 402 -16.54 -18.61 -4.89
N LEU A 403 -15.90 -18.36 -6.04
CA LEU A 403 -16.05 -17.08 -6.75
C LEU A 403 -17.46 -16.91 -7.32
N THR A 404 -18.13 -17.98 -7.76
CA THR A 404 -19.54 -17.94 -8.17
C THR A 404 -20.45 -17.58 -6.99
N MET A 405 -20.26 -18.22 -5.84
CA MET A 405 -20.95 -17.88 -4.59
C MET A 405 -20.64 -16.44 -4.14
N SER A 406 -19.41 -15.98 -4.31
CA SER A 406 -19.03 -14.59 -4.03
C SER A 406 -19.79 -13.58 -4.91
N LEU A 407 -19.99 -13.89 -6.19
CA LEU A 407 -20.80 -13.07 -7.11
C LEU A 407 -22.27 -13.04 -6.67
N ALA A 408 -22.81 -14.18 -6.28
CA ALA A 408 -24.16 -14.27 -5.71
C ALA A 408 -24.29 -13.48 -4.40
N ALA A 409 -23.28 -13.52 -3.52
CA ALA A 409 -23.25 -12.76 -2.29
C ALA A 409 -23.18 -11.24 -2.55
N TYR A 410 -22.44 -10.81 -3.58
CA TYR A 410 -22.46 -9.43 -4.03
C TYR A 410 -23.88 -9.00 -4.44
N ILE A 411 -24.58 -9.79 -5.26
CA ILE A 411 -25.97 -9.50 -5.68
C ILE A 411 -26.88 -9.46 -4.45
N ALA A 412 -26.76 -10.44 -3.54
CA ALA A 412 -27.54 -10.50 -2.32
C ALA A 412 -27.34 -9.24 -1.46
N PHE A 413 -26.11 -8.79 -1.26
CA PHE A 413 -25.78 -7.61 -0.46
C PHE A 413 -26.42 -6.34 -1.02
N TYR A 414 -26.41 -6.16 -2.35
CA TYR A 414 -27.00 -4.99 -3.01
C TYR A 414 -28.53 -5.05 -3.15
N SER A 415 -29.14 -6.20 -2.94
CA SER A 415 -30.58 -6.41 -3.15
C SER A 415 -31.33 -6.89 -1.89
N ASN A 416 -30.70 -6.92 -0.73
CA ASN A 416 -31.32 -7.45 0.49
C ASN A 416 -32.28 -6.45 1.12
N ASP A 417 -33.59 -6.66 0.91
CA ASP A 417 -34.68 -5.84 1.44
C ASP A 417 -34.43 -4.33 1.28
N ILE A 418 -34.40 -3.88 0.02
CA ILE A 418 -34.15 -2.49 -0.34
C ILE A 418 -35.26 -1.59 0.19
N GLN A 419 -34.93 -0.61 1.01
CA GLN A 419 -35.87 0.33 1.63
C GLN A 419 -35.97 1.64 0.87
N GLU A 420 -34.82 2.26 0.54
CA GLU A 420 -34.77 3.61 0.02
C GLU A 420 -33.53 3.84 -0.83
N ARG A 421 -33.66 4.67 -1.85
CA ARG A 421 -32.56 5.26 -2.62
C ARG A 421 -32.36 6.70 -2.19
N THR A 422 -31.32 6.97 -1.43
CA THR A 422 -30.94 8.33 -0.98
C THR A 422 -29.99 9.00 -1.96
N ALA A 423 -29.73 10.29 -1.82
CA ALA A 423 -28.81 11.02 -2.70
C ALA A 423 -27.41 10.40 -2.78
N ASP A 424 -26.94 9.77 -1.68
CA ASP A 424 -25.58 9.27 -1.51
C ASP A 424 -25.47 7.77 -1.19
N GLY A 425 -26.58 7.01 -1.31
CA GLY A 425 -26.56 5.59 -1.01
C GLY A 425 -27.86 4.84 -1.30
N LEU A 426 -27.82 3.54 -1.08
CA LEU A 426 -28.94 2.63 -1.10
C LEU A 426 -29.12 2.03 0.29
N ILE A 427 -30.30 2.22 0.87
CA ILE A 427 -30.62 1.69 2.21
C ILE A 427 -31.24 0.32 2.06
N CYS A 428 -30.61 -0.66 2.67
CA CYS A 428 -31.06 -2.05 2.72
C CYS A 428 -31.22 -2.51 4.16
N LYS A 429 -31.88 -3.65 4.38
CA LYS A 429 -31.92 -4.31 5.69
C LYS A 429 -31.11 -5.59 5.66
N ARG A 430 -30.37 -5.80 6.72
CA ARG A 430 -29.69 -7.05 7.02
C ARG A 430 -30.70 -8.15 7.39
N PRO A 431 -30.41 -9.44 7.24
CA PRO A 431 -31.32 -10.51 7.70
C PRO A 431 -31.72 -10.37 9.18
N ALA A 432 -30.83 -9.83 10.03
CA ALA A 432 -31.12 -9.54 11.44
C ALA A 432 -32.08 -8.36 11.66
N GLY A 433 -32.46 -7.62 10.61
CA GLY A 433 -33.43 -6.53 10.65
C GLY A 433 -32.87 -5.12 10.77
N ASN A 434 -31.62 -4.93 11.12
CA ASN A 434 -30.98 -3.61 11.13
C ASN A 434 -30.68 -3.12 9.70
N THR A 435 -30.81 -1.81 9.51
CA THR A 435 -30.51 -1.17 8.22
C THR A 435 -29.02 -0.97 8.02
N TYR A 436 -28.60 -0.99 6.76
CA TYR A 436 -27.24 -0.59 6.32
C TYR A 436 -27.31 0.23 5.04
N LYS A 437 -26.29 1.04 4.83
CA LYS A 437 -26.21 1.94 3.70
C LYS A 437 -25.10 1.50 2.76
N ILE A 438 -25.47 1.17 1.53
CA ILE A 438 -24.53 0.86 0.45
C ILE A 438 -24.12 2.15 -0.23
N GLN A 439 -22.81 2.35 -0.40
CA GLN A 439 -22.23 3.46 -1.14
C GLN A 439 -21.46 2.93 -2.33
N ASP A 440 -21.86 3.36 -3.52
CA ASP A 440 -21.27 2.99 -4.80
C ASP A 440 -21.55 4.09 -5.83
N ASP A 441 -21.12 3.91 -7.07
CA ASP A 441 -21.47 4.79 -8.17
C ASP A 441 -23.00 4.91 -8.30
N ALA A 442 -23.49 6.12 -8.55
CA ALA A 442 -24.92 6.41 -8.58
C ALA A 442 -25.68 5.48 -9.56
N TRP A 443 -25.11 5.21 -10.71
CA TRP A 443 -25.73 4.33 -11.73
C TRP A 443 -25.91 2.88 -11.21
N ALA A 444 -24.97 2.37 -10.41
CA ALA A 444 -25.08 1.01 -9.84
C ALA A 444 -26.18 0.96 -8.78
N LEU A 445 -26.26 1.99 -7.93
CA LEU A 445 -27.31 2.10 -6.92
C LEU A 445 -28.70 2.26 -7.56
N ASP A 446 -28.80 3.08 -8.60
CA ASP A 446 -30.04 3.29 -9.37
C ASP A 446 -30.49 1.99 -10.06
N PHE A 447 -29.54 1.22 -10.61
CA PHE A 447 -29.81 -0.09 -11.17
C PHE A 447 -30.47 -1.03 -10.15
N TYR A 448 -29.85 -1.24 -8.97
CA TYR A 448 -30.42 -2.12 -7.97
C TYR A 448 -31.76 -1.62 -7.42
N TYR A 449 -31.93 -0.32 -7.27
CA TYR A 449 -33.22 0.25 -6.85
C TYR A 449 -34.32 0.02 -7.89
N ALA A 450 -34.00 0.13 -9.17
CA ALA A 450 -34.96 -0.14 -10.27
C ALA A 450 -35.40 -1.61 -10.33
N HIS A 451 -34.52 -2.53 -9.89
CA HIS A 451 -34.76 -3.98 -9.89
C HIS A 451 -35.19 -4.54 -8.50
N LYS A 452 -35.59 -3.66 -7.56
CA LYS A 452 -35.90 -4.06 -6.18
C LYS A 452 -37.09 -5.02 -6.04
N ASP A 453 -38.01 -4.98 -6.97
CA ASP A 453 -39.24 -5.80 -6.99
C ASP A 453 -39.12 -7.01 -7.95
N ASP A 454 -37.97 -7.22 -8.56
CA ASP A 454 -37.72 -8.34 -9.45
C ASP A 454 -37.64 -9.67 -8.69
N THR A 455 -38.02 -10.75 -9.35
CA THR A 455 -37.73 -12.09 -8.89
C THR A 455 -36.21 -12.33 -8.87
N ALA A 456 -35.73 -13.31 -8.10
CA ALA A 456 -34.31 -13.67 -8.09
C ALA A 456 -33.77 -13.96 -9.51
N ALA A 457 -34.52 -14.68 -10.32
CA ALA A 457 -34.14 -15.00 -11.70
C ALA A 457 -34.04 -13.74 -12.59
N GLN A 458 -35.01 -12.84 -12.50
CA GLN A 458 -34.97 -11.57 -13.25
C GLN A 458 -33.79 -10.69 -12.83
N LEU A 459 -33.55 -10.56 -11.54
CA LEU A 459 -32.42 -9.78 -11.02
C LEU A 459 -31.07 -10.38 -11.47
N VAL A 460 -30.87 -11.68 -11.34
CA VAL A 460 -29.62 -12.36 -11.76
C VAL A 460 -29.40 -12.15 -13.25
N HIS A 461 -30.44 -12.33 -14.08
CA HIS A 461 -30.35 -12.09 -15.51
C HIS A 461 -29.97 -10.63 -15.83
N ALA A 462 -30.62 -9.66 -15.19
CA ALA A 462 -30.32 -8.24 -15.36
C ALA A 462 -28.89 -7.88 -14.95
N VAL A 463 -28.40 -8.42 -13.83
CA VAL A 463 -27.01 -8.20 -13.37
C VAL A 463 -26.01 -8.82 -14.34
N LEU A 464 -26.20 -10.08 -14.76
CA LEU A 464 -25.21 -10.78 -15.58
C LEU A 464 -25.15 -10.26 -17.02
N THR A 465 -26.24 -9.72 -17.56
CA THR A 465 -26.27 -9.09 -18.89
C THR A 465 -25.74 -7.64 -18.88
N ASN A 466 -25.52 -7.06 -17.70
CA ASN A 466 -25.14 -5.66 -17.59
C ASN A 466 -23.69 -5.42 -18.01
N THR A 467 -23.48 -4.95 -19.24
CA THR A 467 -22.16 -4.66 -19.79
C THR A 467 -21.49 -3.42 -19.17
N GLN A 468 -22.24 -2.52 -18.53
CA GLN A 468 -21.65 -1.42 -17.76
C GLN A 468 -20.98 -1.92 -16.48
N MET A 469 -21.55 -2.97 -15.85
CA MET A 469 -20.92 -3.62 -14.68
C MET A 469 -19.67 -4.42 -15.07
N TRP A 470 -19.75 -5.22 -16.14
CA TRP A 470 -18.78 -6.30 -16.39
C TRP A 470 -17.96 -6.17 -17.68
N ASP A 471 -18.18 -5.16 -18.50
CA ASP A 471 -17.63 -4.98 -19.86
C ASP A 471 -18.03 -6.10 -20.86
N GLN A 472 -18.84 -7.02 -20.44
CA GLN A 472 -19.30 -8.17 -21.22
C GLN A 472 -20.62 -8.72 -20.70
N ASP A 473 -21.28 -9.54 -21.51
CA ASP A 473 -22.47 -10.28 -21.13
C ASP A 473 -22.06 -11.62 -20.50
N LEU A 474 -22.19 -11.75 -19.18
CA LEU A 474 -21.79 -12.94 -18.43
C LEU A 474 -22.74 -14.12 -18.63
N THR A 475 -23.95 -13.94 -19.17
CA THR A 475 -24.86 -15.07 -19.51
C THR A 475 -24.33 -15.95 -20.63
N GLN A 476 -23.33 -15.47 -21.37
CA GLN A 476 -22.63 -16.27 -22.39
C GLN A 476 -21.71 -17.35 -21.77
N ILE A 477 -21.43 -17.28 -20.48
CA ILE A 477 -20.66 -18.31 -19.76
C ILE A 477 -21.62 -19.45 -19.42
N SER A 478 -21.34 -20.63 -19.96
CA SER A 478 -22.20 -21.82 -19.81
C SER A 478 -22.45 -22.16 -18.34
N GLY A 479 -23.72 -22.24 -17.96
CA GLY A 479 -24.16 -22.64 -16.62
C GLY A 479 -24.05 -21.56 -15.56
N LEU A 480 -23.45 -20.42 -15.85
CA LEU A 480 -23.20 -19.37 -14.83
C LEU A 480 -24.50 -18.80 -14.27
N GLU A 481 -25.44 -18.43 -15.14
CA GLU A 481 -26.70 -17.82 -14.71
C GLU A 481 -27.48 -18.75 -13.76
N ALA A 482 -27.56 -20.03 -14.10
CA ALA A 482 -28.21 -21.04 -13.24
C ALA A 482 -27.47 -21.22 -11.90
N ALA A 483 -26.15 -21.22 -11.92
CA ALA A 483 -25.34 -21.37 -10.69
C ALA A 483 -25.47 -20.15 -9.77
N VAL A 484 -25.39 -18.94 -10.31
CA VAL A 484 -25.56 -17.70 -9.53
C VAL A 484 -26.97 -17.59 -8.96
N LEU A 485 -27.99 -17.99 -9.73
CA LEU A 485 -29.36 -18.02 -9.24
C LEU A 485 -29.52 -18.98 -8.06
N ALA A 486 -29.03 -20.22 -8.20
CA ALA A 486 -29.09 -21.22 -7.13
C ALA A 486 -28.36 -20.74 -5.85
N ASP A 487 -27.20 -20.12 -6.01
CA ASP A 487 -26.41 -19.57 -4.90
C ASP A 487 -27.12 -18.36 -4.24
N LEU A 488 -27.74 -17.47 -5.03
CA LEU A 488 -28.52 -16.35 -4.49
C LEU A 488 -29.73 -16.83 -3.71
N GLU A 489 -30.47 -17.80 -4.25
CA GLU A 489 -31.62 -18.40 -3.57
C GLU A 489 -31.21 -19.06 -2.26
N LYS A 490 -30.06 -19.77 -2.26
CA LYS A 490 -29.50 -20.38 -1.06
C LYS A 490 -29.14 -19.35 0.01
N ILE A 491 -28.49 -18.25 -0.36
CA ILE A 491 -28.18 -17.14 0.57
C ILE A 491 -29.47 -16.59 1.16
N ARG A 492 -30.52 -16.41 0.39
CA ARG A 492 -31.79 -15.84 0.82
C ARG A 492 -32.61 -16.78 1.71
N THR A 493 -32.54 -18.09 1.48
CA THR A 493 -33.36 -19.10 2.21
C THR A 493 -32.65 -19.73 3.38
N GLU A 494 -31.36 -20.00 3.29
CA GLU A 494 -30.58 -20.69 4.32
C GLU A 494 -29.63 -19.75 5.08
N GLY A 495 -29.40 -18.55 4.57
CA GLY A 495 -28.46 -17.58 5.11
C GLY A 495 -27.08 -17.67 4.49
N ALA A 496 -26.35 -16.56 4.53
CA ALA A 496 -25.06 -16.44 3.86
C ALA A 496 -23.96 -17.35 4.44
N GLU A 497 -23.97 -17.59 5.75
CA GLU A 497 -22.99 -18.50 6.37
C GLU A 497 -23.22 -19.96 5.92
N ALA A 498 -24.47 -20.43 5.88
CA ALA A 498 -24.81 -21.75 5.39
C ALA A 498 -24.46 -21.91 3.90
N ALA A 499 -24.71 -20.85 3.11
CA ALA A 499 -24.33 -20.82 1.70
C ALA A 499 -22.81 -20.96 1.53
N TYR A 500 -22.01 -20.20 2.28
CA TYR A 500 -20.55 -20.32 2.26
C TYR A 500 -20.08 -21.71 2.70
N LYS A 501 -20.70 -22.27 3.73
CA LYS A 501 -20.41 -23.64 4.19
C LYS A 501 -20.64 -24.69 3.09
N SER A 502 -21.63 -24.51 2.23
CA SER A 502 -21.89 -25.43 1.12
C SER A 502 -20.81 -25.42 0.04
N CYS A 503 -19.91 -24.43 0.05
CA CYS A 503 -18.75 -24.38 -0.84
C CYS A 503 -17.58 -25.22 -0.32
N LEU A 504 -17.53 -25.47 0.97
CA LEU A 504 -16.46 -26.26 1.61
C LEU A 504 -16.64 -27.74 1.34
#